data_31463615983fc5743d1669f7cd9e8d6b
#
_entry.id   31463615983fc5743d1669f7cd9e8d6b
#
_cell.length_a   1.000
_cell.length_b   1.000
_cell.length_c   1.000
_cell.angle_alpha   90.00
_cell.angle_beta   90.00
_cell.angle_gamma   90.00
#
_symmetry.space_group_name_H-M   'P 1'
#
loop_
_entity.id
_entity.type
_entity.pdbx_description
1 polymer ?
#
loop_
_entity_poly.entity_id
_entity_poly.type
_entity_poly.pdbx_seq_one_letter_code
_entity_poly.pdbx_strand_id
1 'polypeptide(L)'
;GVARVYYPGLKSHPQHALAMQQQSGMGGAVLSFDVKGTGAEATRKNAFHVIDSTQVCSITANLGDTKTTITHPATTSHGRLSEVQRQAAGISQALIRVAVGLEHIDDLKADLARGLDTL
;
A
#
# COMPACT_ATOMS: atom_id res chain seq x y z
N GLY A 1 -2.67 4.02 -12.70
CA GLY A 1 -2.32 4.71 -11.49
C GLY A 1 -1.22 4.07 -10.65
N VAL A 2 -1.02 2.76 -10.74
CA VAL A 2 0.01 2.04 -9.96
C VAL A 2 1.29 1.90 -10.76
N ALA A 3 2.43 2.23 -10.13
CA ALA A 3 3.75 2.09 -10.74
C ALA A 3 4.40 0.76 -10.37
N ARG A 4 4.25 0.30 -9.13
CA ARG A 4 4.83 -0.94 -8.63
C ARG A 4 4.02 -1.48 -7.46
N VAL A 5 3.94 -2.81 -7.34
CA VAL A 5 3.29 -3.50 -6.22
C VAL A 5 4.32 -4.34 -5.47
N TYR A 6 4.28 -4.27 -4.13
CA TYR A 6 5.13 -5.02 -3.22
C TYR A 6 4.27 -6.04 -2.47
N TYR A 7 4.29 -7.28 -2.92
CA TYR A 7 3.53 -8.36 -2.30
C TYR A 7 4.19 -9.70 -2.55
N PRO A 8 4.51 -10.49 -1.50
CA PRO A 8 5.22 -11.77 -1.67
C PRO A 8 4.42 -12.83 -2.44
N GLY A 9 3.10 -12.70 -2.51
CA GLY A 9 2.26 -13.56 -3.33
C GLY A 9 2.42 -13.39 -4.84
N LEU A 10 3.09 -12.33 -5.30
CA LEU A 10 3.39 -12.12 -6.71
C LEU A 10 4.68 -12.82 -7.11
N LYS A 11 4.67 -13.50 -8.26
CA LYS A 11 5.85 -14.20 -8.79
C LYS A 11 7.04 -13.28 -9.04
N SER A 12 6.78 -12.00 -9.27
CA SER A 12 7.82 -10.97 -9.45
C SER A 12 8.53 -10.56 -8.16
N HIS A 13 8.01 -10.92 -6.99
CA HIS A 13 8.66 -10.62 -5.72
C HIS A 13 9.91 -11.46 -5.54
N PRO A 14 11.07 -10.87 -5.13
CA PRO A 14 12.34 -11.62 -5.00
C PRO A 14 12.26 -12.83 -4.06
N GLN A 15 11.41 -12.78 -3.06
CA GLN A 15 11.25 -13.84 -2.05
C GLN A 15 9.93 -14.63 -2.21
N HIS A 16 9.33 -14.60 -3.40
CA HIS A 16 8.06 -15.28 -3.65
C HIS A 16 8.13 -16.76 -3.31
N ALA A 17 9.15 -17.48 -3.80
CA ALA A 17 9.29 -18.92 -3.55
C ALA A 17 9.41 -19.23 -2.07
N LEU A 18 10.20 -18.45 -1.31
CA LEU A 18 10.36 -18.62 0.13
C LEU A 18 9.04 -18.36 0.86
N ALA A 19 8.33 -17.30 0.51
CA ALA A 19 7.05 -16.96 1.12
C ALA A 19 6.00 -18.05 0.89
N MET A 20 5.92 -18.58 -0.35
CA MET A 20 4.97 -19.67 -0.67
C MET A 20 5.28 -20.94 0.11
N GLN A 21 6.56 -21.25 0.31
CA GLN A 21 6.98 -22.39 1.10
C GLN A 21 6.62 -22.21 2.59
N GLN A 22 6.91 -21.04 3.17
CA GLN A 22 6.69 -20.77 4.59
C GLN A 22 5.22 -20.54 4.96
N GLN A 23 4.42 -20.04 4.03
CA GLN A 23 3.04 -19.60 4.27
C GLN A 23 2.00 -20.49 3.57
N SER A 24 2.37 -21.72 3.20
CA SER A 24 1.47 -22.71 2.59
C SER A 24 0.78 -22.18 1.31
N GLY A 25 1.54 -21.50 0.46
CA GLY A 25 1.04 -20.96 -0.81
C GLY A 25 0.31 -19.63 -0.71
N MET A 26 0.31 -18.99 0.47
CA MET A 26 -0.33 -17.70 0.70
C MET A 26 0.70 -16.58 0.91
N GLY A 27 0.34 -15.35 0.59
CA GLY A 27 1.24 -14.20 0.69
C GLY A 27 0.98 -13.27 1.88
N GLY A 28 -0.01 -13.58 2.70
CA GLY A 28 -0.41 -12.74 3.83
C GLY A 28 -1.41 -11.64 3.46
N ALA A 29 -1.75 -10.80 4.43
CA ALA A 29 -2.82 -9.80 4.31
C ALA A 29 -2.32 -8.36 4.13
N VAL A 30 -1.03 -8.13 4.06
CA VAL A 30 -0.45 -6.79 3.90
C VAL A 30 0.20 -6.67 2.54
N LEU A 31 -0.13 -5.61 1.82
CA LEU A 31 0.52 -5.25 0.57
C LEU A 31 0.86 -3.76 0.56
N SER A 32 1.80 -3.38 -0.28
CA SER A 32 2.12 -1.98 -0.54
C SER A 32 2.26 -1.75 -2.03
N PHE A 33 2.01 -0.53 -2.46
CA PHE A 33 2.22 -0.13 -3.86
C PHE A 33 2.61 1.33 -3.96
N ASP A 34 3.35 1.64 -5.02
CA ASP A 34 3.68 3.01 -5.39
C ASP A 34 2.68 3.53 -6.42
N VAL A 35 2.16 4.72 -6.19
CA VAL A 35 1.35 5.42 -7.20
C VAL A 35 2.26 6.09 -8.23
N LYS A 36 1.75 6.24 -9.45
CA LYS A 36 2.43 6.98 -10.50
C LYS A 36 2.44 8.48 -10.21
N GLY A 37 3.50 9.14 -10.65
CA GLY A 37 3.66 10.59 -10.55
C GLY A 37 5.08 11.00 -10.93
N THR A 38 5.28 12.30 -11.14
CA THR A 38 6.56 12.87 -11.53
C THR A 38 7.14 13.67 -10.36
N GLY A 39 8.11 13.09 -9.66
CA GLY A 39 8.74 13.71 -8.48
C GLY A 39 8.00 13.44 -7.18
N ALA A 40 8.67 13.75 -6.06
CA ALA A 40 8.18 13.41 -4.72
C ALA A 40 6.88 14.14 -4.35
N GLU A 41 6.77 15.41 -4.70
CA GLU A 41 5.58 16.20 -4.38
C GLU A 41 4.33 15.72 -5.13
N ALA A 42 4.45 15.47 -6.43
CA ALA A 42 3.33 14.97 -7.23
C ALA A 42 2.90 13.57 -6.82
N THR A 43 3.84 12.67 -6.54
CA THR A 43 3.52 11.31 -6.08
C THR A 43 2.87 11.32 -4.70
N ARG A 44 3.32 12.19 -3.78
CA ARG A 44 2.69 12.38 -2.47
C ARG A 44 1.25 12.86 -2.61
N LYS A 45 1.01 13.84 -3.47
CA LYS A 45 -0.33 14.36 -3.74
C LYS A 45 -1.24 13.27 -4.31
N ASN A 46 -0.72 12.47 -5.24
CA ASN A 46 -1.44 11.36 -5.83
C ASN A 46 -1.73 10.27 -4.79
N ALA A 47 -0.78 9.95 -3.91
CA ALA A 47 -0.99 9.00 -2.84
C ALA A 47 -2.11 9.46 -1.89
N PHE A 48 -2.10 10.72 -1.49
CA PHE A 48 -3.17 11.28 -0.65
C PHE A 48 -4.52 11.25 -1.37
N HIS A 49 -4.55 11.54 -2.67
CA HIS A 49 -5.79 11.46 -3.45
C HIS A 49 -6.38 10.04 -3.42
N VAL A 50 -5.56 9.02 -3.60
CA VAL A 50 -6.03 7.62 -3.53
C VAL A 50 -6.58 7.30 -2.14
N ILE A 51 -5.85 7.66 -1.08
CA ILE A 51 -6.25 7.38 0.29
C ILE A 51 -7.55 8.12 0.65
N ASP A 52 -7.62 9.40 0.34
CA ASP A 52 -8.78 10.24 0.68
C ASP A 52 -10.04 9.87 -0.13
N SER A 53 -9.87 9.20 -1.26
CA SER A 53 -11.00 8.72 -2.09
C SER A 53 -11.62 7.43 -1.57
N THR A 54 -10.98 6.74 -0.61
CA THR A 54 -11.54 5.50 -0.06
C THR A 54 -12.75 5.78 0.83
N GLN A 55 -13.73 4.87 0.78
CA GLN A 55 -14.96 4.94 1.58
C GLN A 55 -15.16 3.69 2.45
N VAL A 56 -14.57 2.56 2.07
CA VAL A 56 -14.63 1.29 2.79
C VAL A 56 -13.40 1.12 3.68
N CYS A 57 -12.20 1.39 3.17
CA CYS A 57 -10.97 1.32 3.95
C CYS A 57 -10.95 2.39 5.05
N SER A 58 -10.45 2.02 6.23
CA SER A 58 -10.18 2.99 7.29
C SER A 58 -8.77 3.56 7.18
N ILE A 59 -8.63 4.87 7.31
CA ILE A 59 -7.33 5.55 7.27
C ILE A 59 -6.69 5.46 8.65
N THR A 60 -5.81 4.49 8.83
CA THR A 60 -5.07 4.26 10.07
C THR A 60 -3.81 3.44 9.82
N ALA A 61 -2.82 3.57 10.69
CA ALA A 61 -1.55 2.83 10.61
C ALA A 61 -1.61 1.42 11.22
N ASN A 62 -2.77 0.95 11.66
CA ASN A 62 -2.94 -0.36 12.28
C ASN A 62 -2.75 -1.50 11.27
N LEU A 63 -2.42 -2.68 11.81
CA LEU A 63 -2.29 -3.93 11.07
C LEU A 63 -3.08 -5.03 11.76
N GLY A 64 -3.55 -6.02 10.97
CA GLY A 64 -4.18 -7.21 11.53
C GLY A 64 -5.60 -7.03 12.04
N ASP A 65 -6.29 -5.99 11.62
CA ASP A 65 -7.69 -5.75 11.96
C ASP A 65 -8.63 -6.57 11.05
N THR A 66 -9.85 -6.81 11.50
CA THR A 66 -10.94 -7.34 10.66
C THR A 66 -11.38 -6.34 9.59
N LYS A 67 -11.14 -5.07 9.80
CA LYS A 67 -11.38 -4.00 8.84
C LYS A 67 -10.11 -3.68 8.04
N THR A 68 -10.26 -3.49 6.74
CA THR A 68 -9.15 -3.06 5.88
C THR A 68 -8.70 -1.65 6.27
N THR A 69 -7.40 -1.48 6.46
CA THR A 69 -6.77 -0.21 6.79
C THR A 69 -5.82 0.22 5.68
N ILE A 70 -5.75 1.53 5.44
CA ILE A 70 -4.90 2.14 4.42
C ILE A 70 -4.12 3.29 5.03
N THR A 71 -2.84 3.44 4.69
CA THR A 71 -1.99 4.50 5.22
C THR A 71 -0.91 4.93 4.23
N HIS A 72 -0.38 6.14 4.46
CA HIS A 72 0.80 6.69 3.78
C HIS A 72 2.00 6.60 4.74
N PRO A 73 2.87 5.59 4.61
CA PRO A 73 3.93 5.35 5.61
C PRO A 73 4.88 6.53 5.80
N ALA A 74 5.21 7.26 4.72
CA ALA A 74 6.17 8.36 4.79
C ALA A 74 5.72 9.50 5.72
N THR A 75 4.42 9.69 5.94
CA THR A 75 3.87 10.74 6.82
C THR A 75 3.24 10.21 8.10
N THR A 76 3.18 8.89 8.29
CA THR A 76 2.57 8.26 9.47
C THR A 76 3.56 7.39 10.22
N SER A 77 3.64 6.10 9.93
CA SER A 77 4.49 5.14 10.65
C SER A 77 5.99 5.48 10.55
N HIS A 78 6.44 6.12 9.47
CA HIS A 78 7.82 6.51 9.22
C HIS A 78 7.99 8.04 9.13
N GLY A 79 7.03 8.80 9.64
CA GLY A 79 7.04 10.27 9.56
C GLY A 79 8.14 10.93 10.37
N ARG A 80 8.67 10.26 11.41
CA ARG A 80 9.75 10.78 12.26
C ARG A 80 11.14 10.63 11.63
N LEU A 81 11.27 9.79 10.60
CA LEU A 81 12.53 9.59 9.90
C LEU A 81 12.80 10.75 8.93
N SER A 82 14.09 11.02 8.68
CA SER A 82 14.47 11.93 7.59
C SER A 82 14.15 11.31 6.23
N GLU A 83 14.11 12.12 5.18
CA GLU A 83 13.87 11.61 3.82
C GLU A 83 14.93 10.60 3.39
N VAL A 84 16.21 10.84 3.76
CA VAL A 84 17.30 9.89 3.49
C VAL A 84 17.06 8.56 4.19
N GLN A 85 16.65 8.59 5.46
CA GLN A 85 16.34 7.37 6.21
C GLN A 85 15.13 6.62 5.63
N ARG A 86 14.07 7.34 5.22
CA ARG A 86 12.91 6.74 4.56
C ARG A 86 13.29 6.06 3.25
N GLN A 87 14.09 6.71 2.41
CA GLN A 87 14.54 6.13 1.15
C GLN A 87 15.41 4.89 1.38
N ALA A 88 16.28 4.89 2.37
CA ALA A 88 17.08 3.73 2.75
C ALA A 88 16.21 2.55 3.20
N ALA A 89 15.07 2.82 3.83
CA ALA A 89 14.09 1.81 4.24
C ALA A 89 13.12 1.40 3.11
N GLY A 90 13.23 1.98 1.90
CA GLY A 90 12.32 1.73 0.79
C GLY A 90 10.98 2.46 0.88
N ILE A 91 10.88 3.49 1.70
CA ILE A 91 9.65 4.26 1.93
C ILE A 91 9.68 5.56 1.11
N SER A 92 9.07 5.53 -0.06
CA SER A 92 8.94 6.72 -0.92
C SER A 92 7.69 7.54 -0.58
N GLN A 93 7.60 8.74 -1.13
CA GLN A 93 6.39 9.56 -1.03
C GLN A 93 5.22 8.99 -1.85
N ALA A 94 5.48 8.07 -2.75
CA ALA A 94 4.47 7.39 -3.57
C ALA A 94 3.85 6.17 -2.88
N LEU A 95 4.45 5.69 -1.78
CA LEU A 95 4.10 4.40 -1.18
C LEU A 95 2.80 4.50 -0.37
N ILE A 96 1.90 3.57 -0.67
CA ILE A 96 0.68 3.30 0.11
C ILE A 96 0.75 1.87 0.63
N ARG A 97 0.37 1.66 1.90
CA ARG A 97 0.25 0.34 2.50
C ARG A 97 -1.20 0.03 2.80
N VAL A 98 -1.63 -1.19 2.44
CA VAL A 98 -2.96 -1.71 2.72
C VAL A 98 -2.83 -2.98 3.55
N ALA A 99 -3.50 -3.01 4.71
CA ALA A 99 -3.69 -4.22 5.51
C ALA A 99 -5.12 -4.70 5.30
N VAL A 100 -5.28 -5.80 4.56
CA VAL A 100 -6.57 -6.29 4.09
C VAL A 100 -7.33 -6.98 5.22
N GLY A 101 -8.58 -6.59 5.41
CA GLY A 101 -9.51 -7.18 6.39
C GLY A 101 -10.45 -8.20 5.74
N LEU A 102 -11.65 -8.30 6.31
CA LEU A 102 -12.63 -9.34 5.96
C LEU A 102 -13.75 -8.86 5.03
N GLU A 103 -13.68 -7.63 4.51
CA GLU A 103 -14.67 -7.11 3.57
C GLU A 103 -14.65 -7.90 2.26
N HIS A 104 -15.74 -7.85 1.51
CA HIS A 104 -15.82 -8.49 0.20
C HIS A 104 -14.77 -7.91 -0.74
N ILE A 105 -14.05 -8.77 -1.45
CA ILE A 105 -12.93 -8.37 -2.32
C ILE A 105 -13.34 -7.36 -3.40
N ASP A 106 -14.54 -7.50 -3.96
CA ASP A 106 -15.01 -6.58 -5.00
C ASP A 106 -15.26 -5.18 -4.44
N ASP A 107 -15.69 -5.05 -3.19
CA ASP A 107 -15.86 -3.77 -2.51
C ASP A 107 -14.50 -3.09 -2.29
N LEU A 108 -13.48 -3.86 -1.91
CA LEU A 108 -12.12 -3.33 -1.73
C LEU A 108 -11.51 -2.89 -3.06
N LYS A 109 -11.69 -3.68 -4.12
CA LYS A 109 -11.22 -3.31 -5.46
C LYS A 109 -11.89 -2.03 -5.96
N ALA A 110 -13.19 -1.91 -5.79
CA ALA A 110 -13.94 -0.72 -6.18
C ALA A 110 -13.50 0.49 -5.36
N ASP A 111 -13.24 0.30 -4.08
CA ASP A 111 -12.80 1.36 -3.17
C ASP A 111 -11.45 1.95 -3.56
N LEU A 112 -10.47 1.10 -3.87
CA LEU A 112 -9.17 1.54 -4.38
C LEU A 112 -9.27 2.17 -5.77
N ALA A 113 -10.13 1.65 -6.63
CA ALA A 113 -10.34 2.17 -7.98
C ALA A 113 -10.85 3.61 -7.98
N ARG A 114 -11.62 4.03 -6.96
CA ARG A 114 -12.15 5.41 -6.88
C ARG A 114 -11.04 6.46 -7.02
N GLY A 115 -9.93 6.27 -6.33
CA GLY A 115 -8.81 7.19 -6.38
C GLY A 115 -7.83 6.87 -7.52
N LEU A 116 -7.55 5.59 -7.77
CA LEU A 116 -6.59 5.18 -8.80
C LEU A 116 -7.06 5.55 -10.21
N ASP A 117 -8.35 5.43 -10.49
CA ASP A 117 -8.90 5.71 -11.82
C ASP A 117 -9.04 7.21 -12.10
N THR A 118 -8.90 8.06 -11.10
CA THR A 118 -9.01 9.53 -11.22
C THR A 118 -7.67 10.26 -11.06
N LEU A 119 -6.57 9.53 -11.06
CA LEU A 119 -5.23 10.12 -11.04
C LEU A 119 -4.88 10.78 -12.37
#